data_a07109b728fadfcb2922710167dd2224
#
_entry.id   a07109b728fadfcb2922710167dd2224
#
_cell.length_a   1.000
_cell.length_b   1.000
_cell.length_c   1.000
_cell.angle_alpha   90.00
_cell.angle_beta   90.00
_cell.angle_gamma   90.00
#
_symmetry.space_group_name_H-M   'P 1'
#
loop_
_entity.id
_entity.type
_entity.pdbx_description
1 polymer ?
#
loop_
_entity_poly.entity_id
_entity_poly.type
_entity_poly.pdbx_seq_one_letter_code
_entity_poly.pdbx_strand_id
1 'polypeptide(L)'
;MDLSAFELKGRVALVTGGAHGIGFSIAEGMAKCGAVICFNCSSEASLEKGMAAYKAAGIDAHGYVADVSDEDAVNTMVAKIKAEVGPVDILVNNAGLMKRVPMIEMSHADFMRVIDVHVGGAFNCSKAVLPDLSLIHISEPTR
;
A
#
# COMPACT_ATOMS: atom_id res chain seq x y z
N MET A 1 19.95 21.88 -5.27
CA MET A 1 20.06 20.79 -4.27
C MET A 1 20.06 19.49 -5.05
N ASP A 2 21.08 18.66 -4.89
CA ASP A 2 21.12 17.34 -5.54
C ASP A 2 20.24 16.38 -4.75
N LEU A 3 19.18 15.87 -5.38
CA LEU A 3 18.21 14.92 -4.80
C LEU A 3 18.40 13.49 -5.34
N SER A 4 19.51 13.21 -6.02
CA SER A 4 19.80 11.89 -6.59
C SER A 4 19.80 10.76 -5.55
N ALA A 5 20.12 11.07 -4.30
CA ALA A 5 20.04 10.13 -3.18
C ALA A 5 18.60 9.67 -2.84
N PHE A 6 17.58 10.38 -3.30
CA PHE A 6 16.18 10.06 -3.12
C PHE A 6 15.53 9.47 -4.38
N GLU A 7 16.31 9.16 -5.41
CA GLU A 7 15.81 8.59 -6.65
C GLU A 7 15.29 7.17 -6.41
N LEU A 8 14.04 6.93 -6.86
CA LEU A 8 13.35 5.64 -6.75
C LEU A 8 13.13 4.98 -8.12
N LYS A 9 13.95 5.35 -9.11
CA LYS A 9 13.77 4.92 -10.49
C LYS A 9 13.73 3.39 -10.62
N GLY A 10 12.60 2.91 -11.18
CA GLY A 10 12.36 1.49 -11.41
C GLY A 10 12.00 0.68 -10.17
N ARG A 11 11.89 1.32 -8.99
CA ARG A 11 11.39 0.64 -7.78
C ARG A 11 9.89 0.54 -7.80
N VAL A 12 9.35 -0.64 -7.50
CA VAL A 12 7.92 -0.89 -7.38
C VAL A 12 7.48 -0.58 -5.95
N ALA A 13 6.63 0.43 -5.81
CA ALA A 13 6.11 0.87 -4.51
C ALA A 13 4.63 0.51 -4.38
N LEU A 14 4.27 -0.30 -3.38
CA LEU A 14 2.90 -0.60 -3.00
C LEU A 14 2.48 0.30 -1.84
N VAL A 15 1.46 1.14 -2.08
CA VAL A 15 0.86 2.01 -1.06
C VAL A 15 -0.55 1.51 -0.74
N THR A 16 -0.76 0.96 0.46
CA THR A 16 -2.09 0.51 0.87
C THR A 16 -2.97 1.71 1.24
N GLY A 17 -4.27 1.65 0.85
CA GLY A 17 -5.16 2.80 1.00
C GLY A 17 -4.74 4.00 0.15
N GLY A 18 -4.07 3.77 -0.98
CA GLY A 18 -3.46 4.80 -1.82
C GLY A 18 -4.41 5.50 -2.79
N ALA A 19 -5.71 5.18 -2.80
CA ALA A 19 -6.67 5.76 -3.75
C ALA A 19 -6.97 7.25 -3.52
N HIS A 20 -6.71 7.79 -2.34
CA HIS A 20 -6.99 9.18 -1.96
C HIS A 20 -6.19 9.61 -0.71
N GLY A 21 -6.29 10.89 -0.35
CA GLY A 21 -5.77 11.44 0.91
C GLY A 21 -4.26 11.26 1.08
N ILE A 22 -3.84 10.87 2.28
CA ILE A 22 -2.42 10.75 2.65
C ILE A 22 -1.72 9.70 1.78
N GLY A 23 -2.35 8.54 1.56
CA GLY A 23 -1.77 7.48 0.72
C GLY A 23 -1.52 7.92 -0.71
N PHE A 24 -2.48 8.65 -1.31
CA PHE A 24 -2.31 9.23 -2.64
C PHE A 24 -1.14 10.23 -2.68
N SER A 25 -1.04 11.14 -1.70
CA SER A 25 0.04 12.13 -1.64
C SER A 25 1.42 11.49 -1.48
N ILE A 26 1.52 10.40 -0.68
CA ILE A 26 2.76 9.63 -0.56
C ILE A 26 3.12 9.01 -1.90
N ALA A 27 2.18 8.33 -2.55
CA ALA A 27 2.40 7.69 -3.84
C ALA A 27 2.78 8.71 -4.93
N GLU A 28 2.12 9.88 -4.97
CA GLU A 28 2.46 10.98 -5.88
C GLU A 28 3.90 11.46 -5.66
N GLY A 29 4.32 11.63 -4.40
CA GLY A 29 5.69 11.99 -4.06
C GLY A 29 6.71 10.96 -4.55
N MET A 30 6.42 9.67 -4.34
CA MET A 30 7.29 8.57 -4.79
C MET A 30 7.33 8.46 -6.32
N ALA A 31 6.21 8.68 -7.02
CA ALA A 31 6.16 8.73 -8.48
C ALA A 31 7.06 9.84 -9.03
N LYS A 32 7.07 11.03 -8.42
CA LYS A 32 7.95 12.15 -8.78
C LYS A 32 9.43 11.81 -8.58
N CYS A 33 9.75 10.85 -7.69
CA CYS A 33 11.09 10.32 -7.50
C CYS A 33 11.40 9.13 -8.45
N GLY A 34 10.49 8.76 -9.35
CA GLY A 34 10.70 7.73 -10.36
C GLY A 34 10.21 6.32 -9.99
N ALA A 35 9.49 6.15 -8.88
CA ALA A 35 8.90 4.86 -8.52
C ALA A 35 7.74 4.48 -9.45
N VAL A 36 7.61 3.18 -9.71
CA VAL A 36 6.41 2.59 -10.30
C VAL A 36 5.37 2.39 -9.19
N ILE A 37 4.21 3.01 -9.33
CA ILE A 37 3.20 3.04 -8.27
C ILE A 37 2.19 1.92 -8.44
N CYS A 38 2.11 1.09 -7.41
CA CYS A 38 0.97 0.21 -7.14
C CYS A 38 0.22 0.74 -5.93
N PHE A 39 -1.10 0.81 -5.99
CA PHE A 39 -1.91 1.19 -4.84
C PHE A 39 -3.07 0.21 -4.63
N ASN A 40 -3.50 0.10 -3.39
CA ASN A 40 -4.65 -0.70 -3.03
C ASN A 40 -5.77 0.16 -2.43
N CYS A 41 -6.99 -0.33 -2.57
CA CYS A 41 -8.18 0.17 -1.90
C CYS A 41 -9.15 -0.98 -1.63
N SER A 42 -10.20 -0.73 -0.83
CA SER A 42 -11.13 -1.79 -0.39
C SER A 42 -12.38 -1.94 -1.27
N SER A 43 -12.53 -1.16 -2.36
CA SER A 43 -13.72 -1.23 -3.22
C SER A 43 -13.43 -0.77 -4.65
N GLU A 44 -14.20 -1.29 -5.61
CA GLU A 44 -14.13 -0.88 -7.03
C GLU A 44 -14.42 0.62 -7.22
N ALA A 45 -15.39 1.16 -6.49
CA ALA A 45 -15.70 2.59 -6.57
C ALA A 45 -14.51 3.47 -6.12
N SER A 46 -13.74 3.03 -5.13
CA SER A 46 -12.52 3.71 -4.70
C SER A 46 -11.39 3.52 -5.72
N LEU A 47 -11.33 2.35 -6.35
CA LEU A 47 -10.37 2.07 -7.42
C LEU A 47 -10.57 3.02 -8.60
N GLU A 48 -11.79 3.13 -9.12
CA GLU A 48 -12.12 4.02 -10.24
C GLU A 48 -11.74 5.48 -9.94
N LYS A 49 -12.09 5.98 -8.75
CA LYS A 49 -11.74 7.33 -8.31
C LYS A 49 -10.22 7.52 -8.19
N GLY A 50 -9.53 6.55 -7.61
CA GLY A 50 -8.07 6.57 -7.49
C GLY A 50 -7.39 6.59 -8.84
N MET A 51 -7.77 5.69 -9.76
CA MET A 51 -7.23 5.63 -11.11
C MET A 51 -7.43 6.96 -11.87
N ALA A 52 -8.62 7.57 -11.74
CA ALA A 52 -8.89 8.88 -12.34
C ALA A 52 -7.99 9.98 -11.75
N ALA A 53 -7.75 9.96 -10.44
CA ALA A 53 -6.89 10.93 -9.77
C ALA A 53 -5.42 10.79 -10.20
N TYR A 54 -4.88 9.57 -10.26
CA TYR A 54 -3.52 9.32 -10.76
C TYR A 54 -3.36 9.76 -12.22
N LYS A 55 -4.32 9.42 -13.07
CA LYS A 55 -4.33 9.87 -14.48
C LYS A 55 -4.34 11.39 -14.58
N ALA A 56 -5.15 12.08 -13.79
CA ALA A 56 -5.20 13.55 -13.76
C ALA A 56 -3.88 14.17 -13.29
N ALA A 57 -3.14 13.48 -12.40
CA ALA A 57 -1.81 13.87 -11.95
C ALA A 57 -0.68 13.49 -12.94
N GLY A 58 -1.00 12.85 -14.07
CA GLY A 58 -0.02 12.40 -15.06
C GLY A 58 0.82 11.19 -14.60
N ILE A 59 0.31 10.42 -13.63
CA ILE A 59 0.98 9.26 -13.06
C ILE A 59 0.35 7.97 -13.62
N ASP A 60 1.18 7.11 -14.20
CA ASP A 60 0.78 5.76 -14.60
C ASP A 60 0.87 4.86 -13.36
N ALA A 61 -0.27 4.56 -12.76
CA ALA A 61 -0.38 3.78 -11.54
C ALA A 61 -1.22 2.51 -11.74
N HIS A 62 -0.88 1.48 -11.00
CA HIS A 62 -1.58 0.19 -11.00
C HIS A 62 -2.43 0.08 -9.74
N GLY A 63 -3.75 -0.02 -9.90
CA GLY A 63 -4.69 -0.09 -8.80
C GLY A 63 -5.23 -1.49 -8.55
N TYR A 64 -5.42 -1.87 -7.28
CA TYR A 64 -5.87 -3.19 -6.86
C TYR A 64 -6.92 -3.09 -5.76
N VAL A 65 -7.95 -3.93 -5.84
CA VAL A 65 -8.96 -4.04 -4.78
C VAL A 65 -8.62 -5.22 -3.88
N ALA A 66 -8.44 -4.94 -2.59
CA ALA A 66 -8.27 -5.95 -1.55
C ALA A 66 -8.60 -5.35 -0.18
N ASP A 67 -9.29 -6.09 0.68
CA ASP A 67 -9.36 -5.75 2.10
C ASP A 67 -8.05 -6.20 2.76
N VAL A 68 -7.27 -5.26 3.29
CA VAL A 68 -5.97 -5.58 3.90
C VAL A 68 -6.07 -6.46 5.13
N SER A 69 -7.24 -6.52 5.79
CA SER A 69 -7.48 -7.41 6.93
C SER A 69 -7.72 -8.87 6.52
N ASP A 70 -7.93 -9.13 5.23
CA ASP A 70 -8.08 -10.48 4.66
C ASP A 70 -6.72 -10.94 4.08
N GLU A 71 -6.11 -11.93 4.74
CA GLU A 71 -4.78 -12.44 4.35
C GLU A 71 -4.78 -13.05 2.93
N ASP A 72 -5.83 -13.77 2.55
CA ASP A 72 -5.92 -14.41 1.23
C ASP A 72 -6.11 -13.37 0.12
N ALA A 73 -6.91 -12.33 0.36
CA ALA A 73 -7.06 -11.21 -0.55
C ALA A 73 -5.74 -10.46 -0.75
N VAL A 74 -4.98 -10.24 0.33
CA VAL A 74 -3.65 -9.59 0.27
C VAL A 74 -2.65 -10.45 -0.50
N ASN A 75 -2.59 -11.75 -0.23
CA ASN A 75 -1.69 -12.67 -0.94
C ASN A 75 -2.01 -12.70 -2.44
N THR A 76 -3.30 -12.74 -2.81
CA THR A 76 -3.75 -12.70 -4.20
C THR A 76 -3.34 -11.39 -4.87
N MET A 77 -3.54 -10.26 -4.20
CA MET A 77 -3.15 -8.93 -4.68
C MET A 77 -1.64 -8.85 -4.93
N VAL A 78 -0.82 -9.26 -3.97
CA VAL A 78 0.65 -9.21 -4.09
C VAL A 78 1.15 -10.12 -5.21
N ALA A 79 0.59 -11.32 -5.35
CA ALA A 79 0.92 -12.23 -6.45
C ALA A 79 0.58 -11.60 -7.82
N LYS A 80 -0.56 -10.90 -7.93
CA LYS A 80 -0.97 -10.19 -9.13
C LYS A 80 -0.04 -9.02 -9.46
N ILE A 81 0.33 -8.21 -8.47
CA ILE A 81 1.32 -7.14 -8.64
C ILE A 81 2.63 -7.70 -9.18
N LYS A 82 3.12 -8.78 -8.58
CA LYS A 82 4.37 -9.42 -8.99
C LYS A 82 4.34 -9.91 -10.44
N ALA A 83 3.21 -10.46 -10.88
CA ALA A 83 3.03 -10.97 -12.25
C ALA A 83 2.88 -9.85 -13.29
N GLU A 84 2.22 -8.75 -12.95
CA GLU A 84 1.87 -7.68 -13.89
C GLU A 84 2.92 -6.56 -13.93
N VAL A 85 3.55 -6.26 -12.79
CA VAL A 85 4.44 -5.09 -12.62
C VAL A 85 5.86 -5.52 -12.25
N GLY A 86 5.98 -6.39 -11.24
CA GLY A 86 7.24 -6.85 -10.71
C GLY A 86 7.23 -7.02 -9.19
N PRO A 87 8.32 -7.49 -8.59
CA PRO A 87 8.42 -7.65 -7.14
C PRO A 87 8.29 -6.30 -6.44
N VAL A 88 7.64 -6.29 -5.28
CA VAL A 88 7.47 -5.07 -4.48
C VAL A 88 8.80 -4.74 -3.79
N ASP A 89 9.36 -3.57 -4.09
CA ASP A 89 10.58 -3.05 -3.48
C ASP A 89 10.30 -2.21 -2.23
N ILE A 90 9.15 -1.55 -2.21
CA ILE A 90 8.76 -0.60 -1.17
C ILE A 90 7.31 -0.84 -0.78
N LEU A 91 7.05 -1.05 0.50
CA LEU A 91 5.70 -1.14 1.05
C LEU A 91 5.42 0.04 1.98
N VAL A 92 4.30 0.72 1.73
CA VAL A 92 3.77 1.75 2.62
C VAL A 92 2.44 1.26 3.20
N ASN A 93 2.45 0.86 4.47
CA ASN A 93 1.26 0.49 5.22
C ASN A 93 0.52 1.75 5.68
N ASN A 94 -0.37 2.26 4.82
CA ASN A 94 -1.16 3.47 5.05
C ASN A 94 -2.65 3.17 5.18
N ALA A 95 -3.14 2.02 4.72
CA ALA A 95 -4.55 1.66 4.87
C ALA A 95 -5.01 1.74 6.33
N GLY A 96 -6.13 2.38 6.56
CA GLY A 96 -6.68 2.55 7.88
C GLY A 96 -8.20 2.80 7.83
N LEU A 97 -8.85 2.49 8.92
CA LEU A 97 -10.28 2.70 9.13
C LEU A 97 -10.48 3.58 10.36
N MET A 98 -11.37 4.57 10.24
CA MET A 98 -11.77 5.41 11.37
C MET A 98 -13.24 5.20 11.68
N LYS A 99 -13.57 4.88 12.93
CA LYS A 99 -14.93 4.83 13.45
C LYS A 99 -15.10 5.99 14.45
N ARG A 100 -15.85 7.00 14.06
CA ARG A 100 -16.12 8.18 14.92
C ARG A 100 -17.40 7.98 15.70
N VAL A 101 -17.30 7.36 16.86
CA VAL A 101 -18.37 7.21 17.86
C VAL A 101 -17.83 7.53 19.23
N PRO A 102 -18.64 8.02 20.20
CA PRO A 102 -18.22 8.15 21.59
C PRO A 102 -17.71 6.82 22.13
N MET A 103 -16.68 6.85 22.97
CA MET A 103 -16.06 5.63 23.52
C MET A 103 -17.07 4.72 24.21
N ILE A 104 -18.03 5.30 24.91
CA ILE A 104 -19.08 4.55 25.63
C ILE A 104 -20.09 3.85 24.71
N GLU A 105 -20.16 4.27 23.45
CA GLU A 105 -21.06 3.71 22.42
C GLU A 105 -20.34 2.77 21.46
N MET A 106 -18.99 2.73 21.51
CA MET A 106 -18.19 1.92 20.61
C MET A 106 -18.36 0.44 20.99
N SER A 107 -18.84 -0.37 20.06
CA SER A 107 -18.92 -1.81 20.27
C SER A 107 -17.51 -2.44 20.22
N HIS A 108 -17.35 -3.57 20.91
CA HIS A 108 -16.12 -4.36 20.82
C HIS A 108 -15.81 -4.78 19.36
N ALA A 109 -16.83 -5.12 18.59
CA ALA A 109 -16.69 -5.50 17.19
C ALA A 109 -16.17 -4.34 16.33
N ASP A 110 -16.68 -3.12 16.52
CA ASP A 110 -16.18 -1.92 15.83
C ASP A 110 -14.73 -1.62 16.20
N PHE A 111 -14.38 -1.74 17.49
CA PHE A 111 -13.01 -1.58 17.95
C PHE A 111 -12.07 -2.62 17.29
N MET A 112 -12.45 -3.90 17.34
CA MET A 112 -11.65 -4.97 16.73
C MET A 112 -11.51 -4.78 15.22
N ARG A 113 -12.55 -4.32 14.52
CA ARG A 113 -12.46 -4.01 13.08
C ARG A 113 -11.40 -2.93 12.78
N VAL A 114 -11.28 -1.91 13.64
CA VAL A 114 -10.21 -0.90 13.50
C VAL A 114 -8.84 -1.55 13.70
N ILE A 115 -8.67 -2.38 14.72
CA ILE A 115 -7.41 -3.10 14.98
C ILE A 115 -7.07 -4.03 13.80
N ASP A 116 -8.03 -4.78 13.28
CA ASP A 116 -7.82 -5.71 12.16
C ASP A 116 -7.34 -5.00 10.91
N VAL A 117 -7.87 -3.83 10.60
CA VAL A 117 -7.42 -3.06 9.43
C VAL A 117 -6.05 -2.43 9.66
N HIS A 118 -5.82 -1.79 10.82
CA HIS A 118 -4.56 -1.06 11.06
C HIS A 118 -3.39 -2.00 11.38
N VAL A 119 -3.59 -2.95 12.29
CA VAL A 119 -2.53 -3.85 12.77
C VAL A 119 -2.49 -5.13 11.93
N GLY A 120 -3.64 -5.80 11.79
CA GLY A 120 -3.76 -7.00 10.97
C GLY A 120 -3.41 -6.73 9.51
N GLY A 121 -3.93 -5.64 8.93
CA GLY A 121 -3.63 -5.25 7.55
C GLY A 121 -2.14 -4.96 7.32
N ALA A 122 -1.50 -4.23 8.24
CA ALA A 122 -0.06 -3.98 8.14
C ALA A 122 0.76 -5.28 8.27
N PHE A 123 0.34 -6.19 9.15
CA PHE A 123 0.96 -7.51 9.28
C PHE A 123 0.82 -8.34 8.00
N ASN A 124 -0.40 -8.46 7.46
CA ASN A 124 -0.70 -9.26 6.25
C ASN A 124 0.10 -8.74 5.04
N CYS A 125 0.07 -7.43 4.80
CA CYS A 125 0.80 -6.83 3.68
C CYS A 125 2.31 -7.00 3.84
N SER A 126 2.86 -6.77 5.05
CA SER A 126 4.29 -6.95 5.30
C SER A 126 4.72 -8.41 5.11
N LYS A 127 3.94 -9.36 5.63
CA LYS A 127 4.19 -10.81 5.46
C LYS A 127 4.18 -11.22 3.99
N ALA A 128 3.23 -10.71 3.20
CA ALA A 128 3.08 -11.05 1.79
C ALA A 128 4.23 -10.55 0.91
N VAL A 129 4.79 -9.36 1.20
CA VAL A 129 5.88 -8.77 0.41
C VAL A 129 7.28 -9.15 0.91
N LEU A 130 7.41 -9.63 2.15
CA LEU A 130 8.70 -9.93 2.79
C LEU A 130 9.60 -10.88 1.97
N PRO A 131 9.08 -11.95 1.32
CA PRO A 131 9.91 -12.81 0.47
C PRO A 131 10.62 -12.05 -0.66
N ASP A 132 9.97 -11.06 -1.28
CA ASP A 132 10.55 -10.24 -2.33
C ASP A 132 11.54 -9.21 -1.77
N LEU A 133 11.19 -8.55 -0.66
CA LEU A 133 12.06 -7.59 0.03
C LEU A 133 13.34 -8.25 0.55
N SER A 134 13.28 -9.50 1.03
CA SER A 134 14.45 -10.22 1.54
C SER A 134 15.46 -10.54 0.45
N LEU A 135 15.05 -10.71 -0.80
CA LEU A 135 15.94 -10.93 -1.94
C LEU A 135 16.70 -9.66 -2.34
N ILE A 136 16.14 -8.47 -2.03
CA ILE A 136 16.74 -7.18 -2.36
C ILE A 136 17.65 -6.69 -1.24
N HIS A 137 17.31 -7.03 0.01
CA HIS A 137 17.96 -6.57 1.23
C HIS A 137 18.62 -7.70 2.03
N ILE A 138 19.23 -8.69 1.37
CA ILE A 138 20.13 -9.61 2.05
C ILE A 138 21.35 -8.79 2.47
N SER A 139 21.20 -8.00 3.53
CA SER A 139 22.33 -7.47 4.26
C SER A 139 22.97 -8.64 5.01
N GLU A 140 24.26 -8.81 4.84
CA GLU A 140 25.03 -9.71 5.69
C GLU A 140 24.75 -9.37 7.16
N PRO A 141 24.56 -10.38 8.03
CA PRO A 141 24.37 -10.11 9.44
C PRO A 141 25.59 -9.33 9.93
N THR A 142 25.36 -8.12 10.42
CA THR A 142 26.38 -7.36 11.15
C THR A 142 26.84 -8.23 12.32
N ARG A 143 28.07 -8.69 12.27
CA ARG A 143 28.74 -9.37 13.38
C ARG A 143 29.04 -8.41 14.52
#